data_418d557cf3bea7afd1a9917d4dd1379f
#
_entry.id   418d557cf3bea7afd1a9917d4dd1379f
#
_cell.length_a   1.000
_cell.length_b   1.000
_cell.length_c   1.000
_cell.angle_alpha   90.00
_cell.angle_beta   90.00
_cell.angle_gamma   90.00
#
_symmetry.space_group_name_H-M   'P 1'
#
loop_
_entity.id
_entity.type
_entity.pdbx_description
1 polymer ?
#
loop_
_entity_poly.entity_id
_entity_poly.type
_entity_poly.pdbx_seq_one_letter_code
_entity_poly.pdbx_strand_id
1 'polypeptide(L)'
;SYFSTTGLLMFAVCGAELVVPYLNRMKKPNRDFRKAMYLIAFMTAFLTVFGTFSLSIFFDANNLPHDLKMNGSYYAFQLLGERMGMGNVLMYIFAIVQAIYMMAQLAVFLDSTSWVLAADTAERFMPKWMRKRNKNDRPIHSYVLTTGLTLFLLLLSGTLPDINAVFN
;
A
#
# COMPACT_ATOMS: atom_id res chain seq x y z
N SER A 1 7.06 20.30 -3.92
CA SER A 1 7.93 20.34 -5.10
C SER A 1 7.43 19.37 -6.15
N TYR A 2 7.73 19.64 -7.43
CA TYR A 2 7.29 18.80 -8.56
C TYR A 2 7.75 17.32 -8.40
N PHE A 3 8.97 17.12 -7.96
CA PHE A 3 9.53 15.78 -7.69
C PHE A 3 8.79 15.02 -6.59
N SER A 4 8.39 15.70 -5.53
CA SER A 4 7.61 15.11 -4.43
C SER A 4 6.24 14.61 -4.92
N THR A 5 5.56 15.39 -5.77
CA THR A 5 4.27 15.00 -6.35
C THR A 5 4.42 13.82 -7.31
N THR A 6 5.47 13.84 -8.16
CA THR A 6 5.76 12.71 -9.07
C THR A 6 6.09 11.44 -8.28
N GLY A 7 6.87 11.55 -7.20
CA GLY A 7 7.17 10.41 -6.31
C GLY A 7 5.90 9.80 -5.69
N LEU A 8 4.97 10.63 -5.21
CA LEU A 8 3.69 10.17 -4.67
C LEU A 8 2.83 9.48 -5.73
N LEU A 9 2.79 10.01 -6.96
CA LEU A 9 2.07 9.38 -8.06
C LEU A 9 2.68 8.02 -8.44
N MET A 10 4.01 7.95 -8.51
CA MET A 10 4.72 6.68 -8.74
C MET A 10 4.41 5.67 -7.65
N PHE A 11 4.46 6.07 -6.38
CA PHE A 11 4.14 5.21 -5.25
C PHE A 11 2.68 4.70 -5.31
N ALA A 12 1.73 5.54 -5.72
CA ALA A 12 0.32 5.16 -5.83
C ALA A 12 0.06 4.10 -6.92
N VAL A 13 0.95 3.99 -7.92
CA VAL A 13 0.83 3.02 -9.02
C VAL A 13 1.65 1.74 -8.76
N CYS A 14 2.58 1.77 -7.78
CA CYS A 14 3.35 0.61 -7.36
C CYS A 14 2.47 -0.43 -6.65
N GLY A 15 2.94 -1.69 -6.60
CA GLY A 15 2.29 -2.77 -5.85
C GLY A 15 1.89 -3.97 -6.72
N ALA A 16 1.80 -3.80 -8.04
CA ALA A 16 1.54 -4.92 -8.95
C ALA A 16 2.63 -6.00 -8.89
N GLU A 17 3.87 -5.60 -8.60
CA GLU A 17 5.04 -6.47 -8.40
C GLU A 17 4.90 -7.40 -7.20
N LEU A 18 4.07 -7.06 -6.21
CA LEU A 18 3.81 -7.90 -5.04
C LEU A 18 3.15 -9.26 -5.38
N VAL A 19 2.60 -9.39 -6.58
CA VAL A 19 2.01 -10.64 -7.08
C VAL A 19 3.08 -11.60 -7.61
N VAL A 20 4.25 -11.11 -7.99
CA VAL A 20 5.33 -11.90 -8.62
C VAL A 20 5.75 -13.13 -7.80
N PRO A 21 5.94 -13.07 -6.48
CA PRO A 21 6.31 -14.24 -5.67
C PRO A 21 5.29 -15.38 -5.70
N TYR A 22 4.05 -15.11 -6.10
CA TYR A 22 2.96 -16.08 -6.13
C TYR A 22 2.74 -16.70 -7.52
N LEU A 23 3.53 -16.30 -8.53
CA LEU A 23 3.43 -16.81 -9.90
C LEU A 23 3.43 -18.34 -9.97
N ASN A 24 4.34 -18.97 -9.24
CA ASN A 24 4.47 -20.44 -9.23
C ASN A 24 3.27 -21.17 -8.60
N ARG A 25 2.38 -20.45 -7.92
CA ARG A 25 1.15 -20.99 -7.31
C ARG A 25 -0.08 -20.83 -8.21
N MET A 26 0.04 -20.13 -9.34
CA MET A 26 -1.04 -19.93 -10.30
C MET A 26 -1.21 -21.19 -11.16
N LYS A 27 -2.46 -21.56 -11.48
CA LYS A 27 -2.76 -22.73 -12.33
C LYS A 27 -2.18 -22.59 -13.75
N LYS A 28 -2.22 -21.38 -14.30
CA LYS A 28 -1.69 -21.03 -15.63
C LYS A 28 -0.90 -19.72 -15.53
N PRO A 29 0.35 -19.75 -15.01
CA PRO A 29 1.07 -18.52 -14.61
C PRO A 29 1.15 -17.48 -15.73
N ASN A 30 1.56 -17.87 -16.94
CA ASN A 30 1.75 -16.94 -18.06
C ASN A 30 0.45 -16.25 -18.53
N ARG A 31 -0.68 -16.95 -18.44
CA ARG A 31 -1.98 -16.42 -18.88
C ARG A 31 -2.65 -15.64 -17.76
N ASP A 32 -2.67 -16.21 -16.56
CA ASP A 32 -3.43 -15.65 -15.43
C ASP A 32 -2.73 -14.41 -14.88
N PHE A 33 -1.40 -14.41 -14.83
CA PHE A 33 -0.61 -13.24 -14.47
C PHE A 33 -0.84 -12.06 -15.42
N ARG A 34 -0.76 -12.32 -16.73
CA ARG A 34 -0.98 -11.28 -17.73
C ARG A 34 -2.37 -10.66 -17.64
N LYS A 35 -3.41 -11.51 -17.45
CA LYS A 35 -4.79 -11.02 -17.24
C LYS A 35 -4.91 -10.21 -15.95
N ALA A 36 -4.30 -10.65 -14.85
CA ALA A 36 -4.29 -9.91 -13.59
C ALA A 36 -3.62 -8.54 -13.75
N MET A 37 -2.48 -8.47 -14.45
CA MET A 37 -1.79 -7.19 -14.69
C MET A 37 -2.62 -6.22 -15.52
N TYR A 38 -3.28 -6.68 -16.60
CA TYR A 38 -4.18 -5.82 -17.36
C TYR A 38 -5.37 -5.35 -16.55
N LEU A 39 -5.96 -6.22 -15.72
CA LEU A 39 -7.07 -5.86 -14.85
C LEU A 39 -6.64 -4.82 -13.81
N ILE A 40 -5.50 -5.04 -13.16
CA ILE A 40 -4.95 -4.09 -12.18
C ILE A 40 -4.67 -2.74 -12.84
N ALA A 41 -4.00 -2.72 -13.99
CA ALA A 41 -3.70 -1.49 -14.70
C ALA A 41 -4.97 -0.72 -15.09
N PHE A 42 -5.97 -1.42 -15.63
CA PHE A 42 -7.26 -0.82 -15.97
C PHE A 42 -7.98 -0.27 -14.73
N MET A 43 -8.10 -1.06 -13.66
CA MET A 43 -8.76 -0.65 -12.42
C MET A 43 -8.04 0.52 -11.77
N THR A 44 -6.69 0.51 -11.74
CA THR A 44 -5.90 1.62 -11.18
C THR A 44 -6.13 2.90 -11.99
N ALA A 45 -6.05 2.83 -13.32
CA ALA A 45 -6.30 3.99 -14.19
C ALA A 45 -7.73 4.52 -14.00
N PHE A 46 -8.72 3.63 -14.01
CA PHE A 46 -10.13 3.97 -13.82
C PHE A 46 -10.37 4.66 -12.47
N LEU A 47 -9.93 4.03 -11.38
CA LEU A 47 -10.11 4.57 -10.03
C LEU A 47 -9.35 5.88 -9.82
N THR A 48 -8.15 6.01 -10.41
CA THR A 48 -7.38 7.25 -10.31
C THR A 48 -8.09 8.40 -11.03
N VAL A 49 -8.53 8.21 -12.27
CA VAL A 49 -9.21 9.25 -13.04
C VAL A 49 -10.55 9.63 -12.40
N PHE A 50 -11.42 8.65 -12.16
CA PHE A 50 -12.75 8.91 -11.60
C PHE A 50 -12.69 9.36 -10.14
N GLY A 51 -11.77 8.81 -9.34
CA GLY A 51 -11.56 9.22 -7.96
C GLY A 51 -11.07 10.66 -7.87
N THR A 52 -10.08 11.06 -8.68
CA THR A 52 -9.58 12.43 -8.73
C THR A 52 -10.67 13.39 -9.19
N PHE A 53 -11.40 13.06 -10.25
CA PHE A 53 -12.52 13.85 -10.72
C PHE A 53 -13.61 14.03 -9.65
N SER A 54 -14.00 12.94 -9.00
CA SER A 54 -15.00 12.98 -7.92
C SER A 54 -14.53 13.85 -6.75
N LEU A 55 -13.27 13.72 -6.33
CA LEU A 55 -12.71 14.54 -5.26
C LEU A 55 -12.64 16.01 -5.63
N SER A 56 -12.35 16.35 -6.89
CA SER A 56 -12.28 17.74 -7.35
C SER A 56 -13.61 18.52 -7.21
N ILE A 57 -14.74 17.81 -7.18
CA ILE A 57 -16.07 18.41 -6.98
C ILE A 57 -16.27 18.90 -5.55
N PHE A 58 -15.57 18.30 -4.57
CA PHE A 58 -15.73 18.63 -3.16
C PHE A 58 -14.82 19.76 -2.69
N PHE A 59 -13.71 20.02 -3.40
CA PHE A 59 -12.70 20.97 -2.97
C PHE A 59 -12.63 22.18 -3.89
N ASP A 60 -12.71 23.37 -3.30
CA ASP A 60 -12.43 24.62 -4.00
C ASP A 60 -10.90 24.78 -4.15
N ALA A 61 -10.44 24.99 -5.38
CA ALA A 61 -9.03 25.18 -5.68
C ALA A 61 -8.37 26.37 -4.95
N ASN A 62 -9.19 27.36 -4.53
CA ASN A 62 -8.72 28.53 -3.81
C ASN A 62 -8.64 28.35 -2.29
N ASN A 63 -9.26 27.28 -1.75
CA ASN A 63 -9.36 27.02 -0.31
C ASN A 63 -9.02 25.57 0.03
N LEU A 64 -7.86 25.11 -0.40
CA LEU A 64 -7.40 23.76 -0.13
C LEU A 64 -6.83 23.67 1.30
N PRO A 65 -7.24 22.68 2.12
CA PRO A 65 -6.60 22.40 3.39
C PRO A 65 -5.10 22.12 3.21
N HIS A 66 -4.27 22.58 4.14
CA HIS A 66 -2.81 22.42 4.07
C HIS A 66 -2.37 20.95 4.07
N ASP A 67 -3.16 20.07 4.68
CA ASP A 67 -2.93 18.64 4.83
C ASP A 67 -3.77 17.77 3.88
N LEU A 68 -4.31 18.37 2.80
CA LEU A 68 -5.14 17.68 1.81
C LEU A 68 -4.49 16.41 1.26
N LYS A 69 -3.17 16.41 1.11
CA LYS A 69 -2.41 15.26 0.60
C LYS A 69 -2.55 14.02 1.49
N MET A 70 -2.66 14.22 2.80
CA MET A 70 -2.76 13.15 3.79
C MET A 70 -4.23 12.82 4.12
N ASN A 71 -5.05 13.86 4.29
CA ASN A 71 -6.38 13.76 4.86
C ASN A 71 -7.51 14.04 3.85
N GLY A 72 -7.19 14.23 2.57
CA GLY A 72 -8.17 14.61 1.56
C GLY A 72 -9.38 13.68 1.46
N SER A 73 -9.16 12.38 1.58
CA SER A 73 -10.25 11.40 1.56
C SER A 73 -11.17 11.53 2.79
N TYR A 74 -10.62 11.79 3.97
CA TYR A 74 -11.40 12.02 5.18
C TYR A 74 -12.29 13.25 5.05
N TYR A 75 -11.74 14.36 4.56
CA TYR A 75 -12.52 15.59 4.30
C TYR A 75 -13.63 15.36 3.27
N ALA A 76 -13.35 14.61 2.21
CA ALA A 76 -14.38 14.31 1.20
C ALA A 76 -15.56 13.52 1.81
N PHE A 77 -15.28 12.51 2.63
CA PHE A 77 -16.32 11.75 3.31
C PHE A 77 -17.02 12.54 4.40
N GLN A 78 -16.33 13.46 5.07
CA GLN A 78 -16.96 14.41 6.00
C GLN A 78 -17.94 15.31 5.27
N LEU A 79 -17.51 16.00 4.22
CA LEU A 79 -18.36 16.89 3.41
C LEU A 79 -19.56 16.15 2.79
N LEU A 80 -19.34 14.92 2.34
CA LEU A 80 -20.42 14.08 1.82
C LEU A 80 -21.44 13.76 2.93
N GLY A 81 -20.98 13.39 4.11
CA GLY A 81 -21.82 13.13 5.25
C GLY A 81 -22.65 14.33 5.69
N GLU A 82 -22.04 15.52 5.70
CA GLU A 82 -22.75 16.79 5.99
C GLU A 82 -23.85 17.08 4.97
N ARG A 83 -23.58 16.90 3.66
CA ARG A 83 -24.55 17.08 2.58
C ARG A 83 -25.72 16.10 2.65
N MET A 84 -25.47 14.87 3.14
CA MET A 84 -26.50 13.84 3.33
C MET A 84 -27.22 13.92 4.66
N GLY A 85 -26.90 14.90 5.52
CA GLY A 85 -27.48 15.03 6.85
C GLY A 85 -27.00 13.97 7.86
N MET A 86 -25.94 13.23 7.54
CA MET A 86 -25.33 12.20 8.38
C MET A 86 -24.18 12.73 9.26
N GLY A 87 -23.84 14.02 9.16
CA GLY A 87 -22.69 14.59 9.88
C GLY A 87 -21.40 13.83 9.61
N ASN A 88 -20.66 13.47 10.65
CA ASN A 88 -19.35 12.81 10.56
C ASN A 88 -19.42 11.28 10.42
N VAL A 89 -20.61 10.68 10.34
CA VAL A 89 -20.75 9.21 10.33
C VAL A 89 -20.02 8.56 9.16
N LEU A 90 -20.13 9.13 7.96
CA LEU A 90 -19.44 8.59 6.78
C LEU A 90 -17.91 8.66 6.91
N MET A 91 -17.38 9.73 7.51
CA MET A 91 -15.95 9.85 7.80
C MET A 91 -15.47 8.76 8.75
N TYR A 92 -16.22 8.45 9.81
CA TYR A 92 -15.86 7.37 10.74
C TYR A 92 -15.91 5.99 10.10
N ILE A 93 -16.95 5.72 9.30
CA ILE A 93 -17.04 4.46 8.52
C ILE A 93 -15.81 4.34 7.60
N PHE A 94 -15.49 5.40 6.86
CA PHE A 94 -14.31 5.42 5.99
C PHE A 94 -13.02 5.17 6.80
N ALA A 95 -12.85 5.80 7.96
CA ALA A 95 -11.67 5.63 8.81
C ALA A 95 -11.50 4.17 9.25
N ILE A 96 -12.58 3.49 9.63
CA ILE A 96 -12.53 2.06 10.02
C ILE A 96 -12.16 1.19 8.83
N VAL A 97 -12.79 1.40 7.67
CA VAL A 97 -12.48 0.65 6.43
C VAL A 97 -11.02 0.89 6.02
N GLN A 98 -10.54 2.13 6.08
CA GLN A 98 -9.17 2.48 5.77
C GLN A 98 -8.17 1.81 6.73
N ALA A 99 -8.46 1.77 8.03
CA ALA A 99 -7.62 1.08 9.00
C ALA A 99 -7.51 -0.42 8.70
N ILE A 100 -8.62 -1.09 8.41
CA ILE A 100 -8.64 -2.52 8.03
C ILE A 100 -7.83 -2.73 6.75
N TYR A 101 -8.03 -1.86 5.75
CA TYR A 101 -7.29 -1.92 4.49
C TYR A 101 -5.77 -1.77 4.71
N MET A 102 -5.34 -0.81 5.50
CA MET A 102 -3.92 -0.59 5.83
C MET A 102 -3.30 -1.79 6.54
N MET A 103 -4.00 -2.43 7.46
CA MET A 103 -3.55 -3.66 8.11
C MET A 103 -3.41 -4.82 7.12
N ALA A 104 -4.38 -5.00 6.23
CA ALA A 104 -4.34 -6.02 5.19
C ALA A 104 -3.17 -5.76 4.22
N GLN A 105 -2.97 -4.52 3.82
CA GLN A 105 -1.86 -4.11 2.95
C GLN A 105 -0.51 -4.40 3.60
N LEU A 106 -0.33 -4.05 4.87
CA LEU A 106 0.90 -4.37 5.62
C LEU A 106 1.17 -5.88 5.64
N ALA A 107 0.15 -6.69 5.89
CA ALA A 107 0.28 -8.14 5.88
C ALA A 107 0.74 -8.67 4.50
N VAL A 108 0.17 -8.14 3.41
CA VAL A 108 0.57 -8.53 2.03
C VAL A 108 2.00 -8.10 1.73
N PHE A 109 2.41 -6.89 2.13
CA PHE A 109 3.78 -6.43 1.95
C PHE A 109 4.79 -7.31 2.68
N LEU A 110 4.53 -7.64 3.96
CA LEU A 110 5.40 -8.51 4.74
C LEU A 110 5.47 -9.93 4.16
N ASP A 111 4.32 -10.48 3.73
CA ASP A 111 4.27 -11.80 3.11
C ASP A 111 5.06 -11.82 1.80
N SER A 112 4.78 -10.90 0.89
CA SER A 112 5.43 -10.83 -0.42
C SER A 112 6.94 -10.63 -0.29
N THR A 113 7.40 -9.69 0.53
CA THR A 113 8.84 -9.43 0.76
C THR A 113 9.53 -10.66 1.35
N SER A 114 8.90 -11.35 2.30
CA SER A 114 9.43 -12.56 2.91
C SER A 114 9.59 -13.70 1.89
N TRP A 115 8.64 -13.83 0.96
CA TRP A 115 8.73 -14.79 -0.13
C TRP A 115 9.81 -14.45 -1.16
N VAL A 116 10.01 -13.17 -1.47
CA VAL A 116 11.12 -12.74 -2.36
C VAL A 116 12.46 -13.13 -1.77
N LEU A 117 12.68 -12.90 -0.47
CA LEU A 117 13.93 -13.26 0.20
C LEU A 117 14.15 -14.77 0.30
N ALA A 118 13.07 -15.56 0.33
CA ALA A 118 13.11 -17.01 0.41
C ALA A 118 13.03 -17.70 -0.96
N ALA A 119 12.94 -16.93 -2.06
CA ALA A 119 12.84 -17.51 -3.40
C ALA A 119 14.11 -18.28 -3.79
N ASP A 120 13.95 -19.30 -4.61
CA ASP A 120 15.08 -20.12 -5.09
C ASP A 120 16.07 -19.29 -5.92
N THR A 121 15.58 -18.27 -6.60
CA THR A 121 16.40 -17.27 -7.33
C THR A 121 17.32 -16.46 -6.41
N ALA A 122 16.99 -16.35 -5.13
CA ALA A 122 17.81 -15.68 -4.13
C ALA A 122 18.97 -16.57 -3.63
N GLU A 123 19.11 -17.80 -4.12
CA GLU A 123 20.10 -18.78 -3.66
C GLU A 123 21.53 -18.25 -3.68
N ARG A 124 21.86 -17.46 -4.67
CA ARG A 124 23.19 -16.88 -4.86
C ARG A 124 23.52 -15.75 -3.90
N PHE A 125 22.50 -15.05 -3.40
CA PHE A 125 22.67 -13.81 -2.63
C PHE A 125 22.24 -13.94 -1.18
N MET A 126 21.37 -14.91 -0.86
CA MET A 126 20.77 -15.04 0.46
C MET A 126 21.30 -16.30 1.20
N PRO A 127 21.60 -16.19 2.50
CA PRO A 127 22.05 -17.30 3.33
C PRO A 127 21.02 -18.42 3.34
N LYS A 128 21.50 -19.67 3.39
CA LYS A 128 20.63 -20.87 3.39
C LYS A 128 19.60 -20.90 4.53
N TRP A 129 19.94 -20.32 5.70
CA TRP A 129 19.03 -20.28 6.84
C TRP A 129 17.79 -19.42 6.57
N MET A 130 17.87 -18.36 5.80
CA MET A 130 16.73 -17.50 5.44
C MET A 130 15.70 -18.20 4.55
N ARG A 131 16.15 -19.17 3.75
CA ARG A 131 15.31 -19.93 2.83
C ARG A 131 14.66 -21.16 3.47
N LYS A 132 15.06 -21.52 4.70
CA LYS A 132 14.51 -22.65 5.42
C LYS A 132 13.02 -22.47 5.65
N ARG A 133 12.25 -23.43 5.15
CA ARG A 133 10.78 -23.46 5.25
C ARG A 133 10.35 -24.34 6.41
N ASN A 134 9.23 -23.99 7.04
CA ASN A 134 8.61 -24.82 8.08
C ASN A 134 7.74 -25.94 7.46
N LYS A 135 7.09 -26.74 8.34
CA LYS A 135 6.18 -27.83 7.94
C LYS A 135 5.02 -27.37 7.02
N ASN A 136 4.66 -26.10 7.07
CA ASN A 136 3.59 -25.47 6.27
C ASN A 136 4.14 -24.73 5.04
N ASP A 137 5.35 -25.04 4.60
CA ASP A 137 6.03 -24.41 3.46
C ASP A 137 6.19 -22.89 3.58
N ARG A 138 6.36 -22.36 4.80
CA ARG A 138 6.52 -20.93 5.07
C ARG A 138 7.95 -20.60 5.48
N PRO A 139 8.58 -19.53 4.94
CA PRO A 139 9.94 -19.13 5.24
C PRO A 139 10.00 -18.31 6.54
N ILE A 140 9.94 -18.95 7.70
CA ILE A 140 9.80 -18.30 9.01
C ILE A 140 10.94 -17.32 9.29
N HIS A 141 12.19 -17.67 8.95
CA HIS A 141 13.33 -16.77 9.21
C HIS A 141 13.24 -15.48 8.40
N SER A 142 12.76 -15.55 7.14
CA SER A 142 12.49 -14.36 6.35
C SER A 142 11.38 -13.50 6.95
N TYR A 143 10.31 -14.10 7.45
CA TYR A 143 9.24 -13.36 8.15
C TYR A 143 9.75 -12.66 9.40
N VAL A 144 10.54 -13.33 10.21
CA VAL A 144 11.15 -12.73 11.42
C VAL A 144 12.04 -11.56 11.06
N LEU A 145 12.86 -11.70 10.02
CA LEU A 145 13.74 -10.63 9.57
C LEU A 145 12.94 -9.43 9.03
N THR A 146 12.00 -9.66 8.11
CA THR A 146 11.20 -8.57 7.50
C THR A 146 10.35 -7.85 8.53
N THR A 147 9.67 -8.61 9.41
CA THR A 147 8.88 -8.03 10.50
C THR A 147 9.74 -7.29 11.50
N GLY A 148 10.87 -7.86 11.91
CA GLY A 148 11.80 -7.21 12.83
C GLY A 148 12.39 -5.93 12.27
N LEU A 149 12.78 -5.92 10.99
CA LEU A 149 13.28 -4.71 10.32
C LEU A 149 12.20 -3.65 10.20
N THR A 150 10.97 -4.04 9.84
CA THR A 150 9.83 -3.12 9.76
C THR A 150 9.53 -2.48 11.11
N LEU A 151 9.48 -3.29 12.18
CA LEU A 151 9.27 -2.77 13.54
C LEU A 151 10.41 -1.85 13.97
N PHE A 152 11.66 -2.19 13.66
CA PHE A 152 12.81 -1.34 13.96
C PHE A 152 12.69 0.03 13.25
N LEU A 153 12.34 0.04 11.96
CA LEU A 153 12.17 1.28 11.21
C LEU A 153 10.98 2.10 11.73
N LEU A 154 9.88 1.46 12.14
CA LEU A 154 8.74 2.14 12.74
C LEU A 154 9.11 2.79 14.09
N LEU A 155 9.85 2.07 14.95
CA LEU A 155 10.33 2.62 16.21
C LEU A 155 11.29 3.78 15.97
N LEU A 156 12.22 3.64 15.02
CA LEU A 156 13.15 4.69 14.66
C LEU A 156 12.42 5.94 14.17
N SER A 157 11.44 5.79 13.27
CA SER A 157 10.65 6.92 12.76
C SER A 157 9.81 7.58 13.86
N GLY A 158 9.30 6.81 14.82
CA GLY A 158 8.55 7.35 15.97
C GLY A 158 9.39 8.12 17.00
N THR A 159 10.72 7.93 16.98
CA THR A 159 11.64 8.66 17.86
C THR A 159 12.23 9.93 17.23
N LEU A 160 12.04 10.13 15.94
CA LEU A 160 12.50 11.31 15.22
C LEU A 160 11.57 12.50 15.48
N PRO A 161 12.11 13.69 15.83
CA PRO A 161 11.29 14.85 16.20
C PRO A 161 10.47 15.43 15.04
N ASP A 162 10.81 15.09 13.80
CA ASP A 162 10.09 15.55 12.62
C ASP A 162 10.03 14.43 11.56
N ILE A 163 8.99 13.62 11.66
CA ILE A 163 8.73 12.54 10.69
C ILE A 163 8.57 13.10 9.26
N ASN A 164 8.02 14.32 9.12
CA ASN A 164 7.82 14.95 7.83
C ASN A 164 9.15 15.32 7.16
N ALA A 165 10.21 15.58 7.93
CA ALA A 165 11.54 15.88 7.39
C ALA A 165 12.22 14.66 6.76
N VAL A 166 11.84 13.45 7.17
CA VAL A 166 12.41 12.19 6.64
C VAL A 166 11.73 11.79 5.33
N PHE A 167 10.47 12.21 5.11
CA PHE A 167 9.67 11.88 3.93
C PHE A 167 9.54 13.03 2.91
N ASN A 168 10.18 14.17 3.15
CA ASN A 168 10.31 15.30 2.23
C ASN A 168 11.67 15.32 1.54
#